data_8fb66173cc17652ba7a14b2c568d6513
#
_entry.id   8fb66173cc17652ba7a14b2c568d6513
#
_cell.length_a   1.000
_cell.length_b   1.000
_cell.length_c   1.000
_cell.angle_alpha   90.00
_cell.angle_beta   90.00
_cell.angle_gamma   90.00
#
_symmetry.space_group_name_H-M   'P 1'
#
loop_
_entity.id
_entity.type
_entity.pdbx_description
1 polymer ?
#
loop_
_entity_poly.entity_id
_entity_poly.type
_entity_poly.pdbx_seq_one_letter_code
_entity_poly.pdbx_strand_id
1 'polypeptide(L)'
;MPPLNTVLRTLLPIVSTALFYALFYLISSLQFDVAIKPAAIPFDYLLQLIVAYVLFALSRRLWVFVLLQGLLTGVLYVGNAVKISFFGGPIMPDDVYALRSLLLVLEGWHFIAAAAPLAAIAALLLFNFTLRHWSAYLASTIVILTGITLVYEPGAILQPLDRHFGNSVWDQRSNYLYRGATLYTLQEGARYFADAHTPPDRDLALSAAANLLENAMGNTTSAGNFTPRNVHIVLLESFWDPTLLEEAGYDRDPLAPAFRALWKQAGYSHAMSPVFGGYTANAEFEVLCGFPVVEDNVKFERQLLNDAPCLPHLLAENGYRTLASHPNVPVFWNRINAYRRMGFQTYWSKQDFLRDDMNREFLSDASLYRQVLEKIADPVDRGQPLFNYIVTYFGHWNYPLNDARPNRITASSSVDEVSSYANTMYYKSAELMTFLENLQARDPDAIIVLFGDHLPFMGENYSAYVESGVLASKRSDFSADMYRFYVSTPVIIIDGTRGPLKTGDLA
;
A
#
# COMPACT_ATOMS: atom_id res chain seq x y z
N MET A 1 52.00 -21.67 13.57
CA MET A 1 51.02 -20.59 13.33
C MET A 1 50.27 -20.93 12.04
N PRO A 2 48.95 -20.84 11.98
CA PRO A 2 48.24 -21.02 10.73
C PRO A 2 48.76 -20.01 9.71
N PRO A 3 48.83 -20.34 8.41
CA PRO A 3 49.35 -19.43 7.41
C PRO A 3 48.48 -18.17 7.37
N LEU A 4 49.09 -17.00 7.18
CA LEU A 4 48.48 -15.68 7.20
C LEU A 4 47.17 -15.59 6.36
N ASN A 5 47.13 -16.30 5.25
CA ASN A 5 45.90 -16.44 4.40
C ASN A 5 44.75 -17.16 5.11
N THR A 6 44.98 -18.05 6.03
CA THR A 6 43.93 -18.76 6.77
C THR A 6 43.33 -17.83 7.82
N VAL A 7 44.17 -17.11 8.57
CA VAL A 7 43.72 -16.13 9.55
C VAL A 7 42.90 -15.01 8.90
N LEU A 8 43.41 -14.44 7.81
CA LEU A 8 42.69 -13.41 7.02
C LEU A 8 41.35 -13.92 6.52
N ARG A 9 41.27 -15.15 6.01
CA ARG A 9 40.00 -15.75 5.55
C ARG A 9 39.00 -15.92 6.67
N THR A 10 39.44 -16.31 7.87
CA THR A 10 38.55 -16.53 9.02
C THR A 10 38.01 -15.20 9.58
N LEU A 11 38.82 -14.13 9.51
CA LEU A 11 38.43 -12.80 9.99
C LEU A 11 37.58 -12.02 9.02
N LEU A 12 37.60 -12.38 7.72
CA LEU A 12 36.87 -11.62 6.69
C LEU A 12 35.36 -11.48 6.95
N PRO A 13 34.60 -12.54 7.34
CA PRO A 13 33.19 -12.39 7.69
C PRO A 13 32.97 -11.44 8.87
N ILE A 14 33.85 -11.47 9.88
CA ILE A 14 33.75 -10.58 11.06
C ILE A 14 33.95 -9.13 10.65
N VAL A 15 35.03 -8.86 9.93
CA VAL A 15 35.39 -7.49 9.50
C VAL A 15 34.36 -6.92 8.53
N SER A 16 33.95 -7.71 7.51
CA SER A 16 32.94 -7.26 6.55
C SER A 16 31.58 -7.04 7.21
N THR A 17 31.16 -7.90 8.15
CA THR A 17 29.92 -7.69 8.90
C THR A 17 29.99 -6.41 9.71
N ALA A 18 31.08 -6.17 10.46
CA ALA A 18 31.23 -4.96 11.25
C ALA A 18 31.19 -3.68 10.39
N LEU A 19 31.88 -3.71 9.25
CA LEU A 19 31.90 -2.56 8.33
C LEU A 19 30.51 -2.29 7.69
N PHE A 20 29.88 -3.32 7.15
CA PHE A 20 28.56 -3.15 6.51
C PHE A 20 27.47 -2.81 7.53
N TYR A 21 27.51 -3.45 8.71
CA TYR A 21 26.57 -3.14 9.78
C TYR A 21 26.68 -1.66 10.19
N ALA A 22 27.90 -1.21 10.48
CA ALA A 22 28.14 0.19 10.86
C ALA A 22 27.75 1.16 9.74
N LEU A 23 28.13 0.87 8.50
CA LEU A 23 27.83 1.73 7.33
C LEU A 23 26.33 1.87 7.14
N PHE A 24 25.61 0.77 7.01
CA PHE A 24 24.18 0.79 6.68
C PHE A 24 23.32 1.20 7.88
N TYR A 25 23.74 0.88 9.10
CA TYR A 25 23.11 1.43 10.30
C TYR A 25 23.21 2.96 10.35
N LEU A 26 24.40 3.52 10.07
CA LEU A 26 24.60 4.98 10.02
C LEU A 26 23.78 5.62 8.91
N ILE A 27 23.73 5.03 7.71
CA ILE A 27 22.89 5.54 6.63
C ILE A 27 21.42 5.54 7.04
N SER A 28 20.91 4.43 7.58
CA SER A 28 19.51 4.32 8.02
C SER A 28 19.17 5.32 9.13
N SER A 29 20.08 5.50 10.09
CA SER A 29 19.87 6.40 11.22
C SER A 29 20.00 7.88 10.84
N LEU A 30 21.04 8.25 10.07
CA LEU A 30 21.32 9.65 9.79
C LEU A 30 20.49 10.21 8.63
N GLN A 31 20.19 9.38 7.61
CA GLN A 31 19.47 9.84 6.42
C GLN A 31 17.95 9.66 6.54
N PHE A 32 17.49 8.65 7.27
CA PHE A 32 16.07 8.27 7.31
C PHE A 32 15.45 8.32 8.72
N ASP A 33 16.20 8.69 9.75
CA ASP A 33 15.77 8.64 11.17
C ASP A 33 15.23 7.25 11.60
N VAL A 34 15.82 6.19 11.06
CA VAL A 34 15.48 4.79 11.37
C VAL A 34 16.66 4.14 12.09
N ALA A 35 16.65 4.19 13.42
CA ALA A 35 17.70 3.66 14.27
C ALA A 35 17.20 2.48 15.09
N ILE A 36 17.82 1.31 14.92
CA ILE A 36 17.57 0.13 15.77
C ILE A 36 17.90 0.49 17.22
N LYS A 37 17.06 0.08 18.15
CA LYS A 37 17.24 0.34 19.58
C LYS A 37 18.53 -0.29 20.09
N PRO A 38 19.30 0.39 20.96
CA PRO A 38 20.60 -0.09 21.44
C PRO A 38 20.58 -1.51 22.03
N ALA A 39 19.49 -1.89 22.70
CA ALA A 39 19.33 -3.23 23.28
C ALA A 39 19.25 -4.36 22.22
N ALA A 40 18.79 -4.06 21.01
CA ALA A 40 18.69 -5.04 19.93
C ALA A 40 20.00 -5.21 19.14
N ILE A 41 20.88 -4.20 19.13
CA ILE A 41 22.11 -4.18 18.33
C ILE A 41 22.99 -5.44 18.52
N PRO A 42 23.29 -5.92 19.75
CA PRO A 42 24.15 -7.09 19.92
C PRO A 42 23.56 -8.36 19.31
N PHE A 43 22.25 -8.56 19.45
CA PHE A 43 21.54 -9.71 18.88
C PHE A 43 21.47 -9.64 17.36
N ASP A 44 21.11 -8.50 16.84
CA ASP A 44 21.01 -8.28 15.40
C ASP A 44 22.36 -8.43 14.70
N TYR A 45 23.42 -7.86 15.29
CA TYR A 45 24.80 -8.04 14.82
C TYR A 45 25.23 -9.51 14.82
N LEU A 46 24.93 -10.26 15.90
CA LEU A 46 25.25 -11.68 15.99
C LEU A 46 24.55 -12.50 14.89
N LEU A 47 23.29 -12.24 14.64
CA LEU A 47 22.53 -12.90 13.56
C LEU A 47 23.10 -12.55 12.18
N GLN A 48 23.43 -11.28 11.93
CA GLN A 48 24.12 -10.85 10.71
C GLN A 48 25.47 -11.58 10.54
N LEU A 49 26.22 -11.78 11.63
CA LEU A 49 27.48 -12.50 11.60
C LEU A 49 27.28 -14.00 11.24
N ILE A 50 26.23 -14.63 11.79
CA ILE A 50 25.87 -16.01 11.43
C ILE A 50 25.54 -16.11 9.94
N VAL A 51 24.69 -15.20 9.43
CA VAL A 51 24.34 -15.13 8.01
C VAL A 51 25.60 -14.92 7.15
N ALA A 52 26.51 -14.04 7.57
CA ALA A 52 27.78 -13.82 6.87
C ALA A 52 28.64 -15.08 6.80
N TYR A 53 28.75 -15.84 7.89
CA TYR A 53 29.49 -17.12 7.88
C TYR A 53 28.83 -18.17 6.96
N VAL A 54 27.50 -18.25 6.92
CA VAL A 54 26.77 -19.11 5.99
C VAL A 54 27.07 -18.70 4.54
N LEU A 55 26.93 -17.44 4.21
CA LEU A 55 27.26 -16.92 2.88
C LEU A 55 28.72 -17.15 2.49
N PHE A 56 29.65 -16.95 3.43
CA PHE A 56 31.08 -17.18 3.23
C PHE A 56 31.38 -18.65 2.95
N ALA A 57 30.81 -19.57 3.74
CA ALA A 57 30.99 -21.01 3.56
C ALA A 57 30.49 -21.51 2.21
N LEU A 58 29.40 -20.92 1.70
CA LEU A 58 28.78 -21.24 0.41
C LEU A 58 29.43 -20.51 -0.77
N SER A 59 30.33 -19.56 -0.52
CA SER A 59 30.92 -18.72 -1.57
C SER A 59 32.24 -19.28 -2.07
N ARG A 60 32.35 -19.42 -3.40
CA ARG A 60 33.57 -19.83 -4.10
C ARG A 60 34.59 -18.70 -4.18
N ARG A 61 34.12 -17.44 -4.36
CA ARG A 61 34.95 -16.26 -4.59
C ARG A 61 34.72 -15.23 -3.51
N LEU A 62 35.78 -14.75 -2.86
CA LEU A 62 35.70 -13.80 -1.75
C LEU A 62 35.04 -12.48 -2.11
N TRP A 63 35.33 -11.92 -3.30
CA TRP A 63 34.72 -10.67 -3.73
C TRP A 63 33.21 -10.79 -3.96
N VAL A 64 32.73 -11.96 -4.42
CA VAL A 64 31.27 -12.21 -4.57
C VAL A 64 30.62 -12.35 -3.19
N PHE A 65 31.28 -13.02 -2.25
CA PHE A 65 30.82 -13.05 -0.84
C PHE A 65 30.62 -11.64 -0.29
N VAL A 66 31.63 -10.77 -0.40
CA VAL A 66 31.58 -9.39 0.10
C VAL A 66 30.45 -8.61 -0.57
N LEU A 67 30.31 -8.75 -1.90
CA LEU A 67 29.23 -8.10 -2.65
C LEU A 67 27.84 -8.56 -2.20
N LEU A 68 27.61 -9.87 -2.12
CA LEU A 68 26.32 -10.44 -1.72
C LEU A 68 25.96 -10.09 -0.27
N GLN A 69 26.95 -10.13 0.64
CA GLN A 69 26.76 -9.70 2.02
C GLN A 69 26.38 -8.22 2.09
N GLY A 70 27.11 -7.35 1.35
CA GLY A 70 26.82 -5.93 1.30
C GLY A 70 25.41 -5.64 0.75
N LEU A 71 25.01 -6.33 -0.32
CA LEU A 71 23.66 -6.20 -0.90
C LEU A 71 22.58 -6.66 0.10
N LEU A 72 22.76 -7.81 0.74
CA LEU A 72 21.80 -8.32 1.73
C LEU A 72 21.65 -7.37 2.89
N THR A 73 22.78 -6.96 3.49
CA THR A 73 22.76 -6.01 4.62
C THR A 73 22.19 -4.66 4.21
N GLY A 74 22.51 -4.18 3.00
CA GLY A 74 21.95 -2.95 2.44
C GLY A 74 20.42 -3.01 2.32
N VAL A 75 19.87 -4.10 1.80
CA VAL A 75 18.41 -4.29 1.71
C VAL A 75 17.79 -4.36 3.10
N LEU A 76 18.38 -5.10 4.02
CA LEU A 76 17.85 -5.27 5.38
C LEU A 76 17.83 -3.97 6.20
N TYR A 77 18.79 -3.07 5.99
CA TYR A 77 18.85 -1.80 6.73
C TYR A 77 18.32 -0.62 5.89
N VAL A 78 18.96 -0.32 4.78
CA VAL A 78 18.61 0.86 3.97
C VAL A 78 17.28 0.63 3.25
N GLY A 79 17.05 -0.55 2.69
CA GLY A 79 15.76 -0.88 2.06
C GLY A 79 14.57 -0.75 3.03
N ASN A 80 14.72 -1.27 4.27
CA ASN A 80 13.70 -1.07 5.30
C ASN A 80 13.57 0.40 5.71
N ALA A 81 14.68 1.14 5.85
CA ALA A 81 14.64 2.55 6.23
C ALA A 81 13.90 3.39 5.16
N VAL A 82 14.18 3.15 3.88
CA VAL A 82 13.44 3.77 2.76
C VAL A 82 11.96 3.45 2.85
N LYS A 83 11.59 2.18 2.97
CA LYS A 83 10.17 1.82 3.05
C LYS A 83 9.48 2.42 4.28
N ILE A 84 10.13 2.43 5.44
CA ILE A 84 9.59 3.05 6.66
C ILE A 84 9.37 4.56 6.45
N SER A 85 10.31 5.26 5.81
CA SER A 85 10.18 6.71 5.61
C SER A 85 9.07 7.09 4.63
N PHE A 86 8.78 6.23 3.64
CA PHE A 86 7.72 6.46 2.65
C PHE A 86 6.34 5.95 3.10
N PHE A 87 6.29 4.78 3.75
CA PHE A 87 5.04 4.06 4.02
C PHE A 87 4.79 3.80 5.51
N GLY A 88 5.68 4.25 6.40
CA GLY A 88 5.54 4.07 7.85
C GLY A 88 5.93 2.68 8.38
N GLY A 89 5.95 1.64 7.56
CA GLY A 89 6.26 0.26 7.93
C GLY A 89 7.49 -0.33 7.23
N PRO A 90 8.13 -1.37 7.81
CA PRO A 90 9.28 -2.07 7.22
C PRO A 90 8.88 -3.01 6.09
N ILE A 91 9.89 -3.63 5.44
CA ILE A 91 9.66 -4.63 4.39
C ILE A 91 9.02 -5.88 5.02
N MET A 92 7.87 -6.27 4.46
CA MET A 92 7.12 -7.47 4.82
C MET A 92 7.35 -8.58 3.79
N PRO A 93 7.17 -9.86 4.15
CA PRO A 93 7.27 -10.94 3.17
C PRO A 93 6.32 -10.79 1.96
N ASP A 94 5.17 -10.18 2.17
CA ASP A 94 4.18 -9.93 1.11
C ASP A 94 4.61 -8.87 0.09
N ASP A 95 5.61 -8.05 0.38
CA ASP A 95 6.14 -7.06 -0.57
C ASP A 95 6.75 -7.70 -1.83
N VAL A 96 7.04 -9.01 -1.80
CA VAL A 96 7.45 -9.74 -3.00
C VAL A 96 6.38 -9.69 -4.11
N TYR A 97 5.11 -9.62 -3.73
CA TYR A 97 4.02 -9.47 -4.70
C TYR A 97 3.96 -8.05 -5.26
N ALA A 98 4.19 -7.04 -4.41
CA ALA A 98 4.31 -5.66 -4.85
C ALA A 98 5.49 -5.47 -5.83
N LEU A 99 6.63 -6.11 -5.56
CA LEU A 99 7.77 -6.13 -6.50
C LEU A 99 7.39 -6.76 -7.86
N ARG A 100 6.63 -7.87 -7.85
CA ARG A 100 6.11 -8.47 -9.08
C ARG A 100 5.21 -7.49 -9.82
N SER A 101 4.28 -6.86 -9.12
CA SER A 101 3.36 -5.88 -9.71
C SER A 101 4.12 -4.68 -10.29
N LEU A 102 5.15 -4.18 -9.58
CA LEU A 102 6.03 -3.13 -10.08
C LEU A 102 6.73 -3.53 -11.39
N LEU A 103 7.31 -4.73 -11.44
CA LEU A 103 7.98 -5.23 -12.66
C LEU A 103 7.03 -5.36 -13.85
N LEU A 104 5.75 -5.64 -13.61
CA LEU A 104 4.73 -5.73 -14.66
C LEU A 104 4.28 -4.35 -15.20
N VAL A 105 4.46 -3.29 -14.41
CA VAL A 105 4.14 -1.90 -14.82
C VAL A 105 5.27 -1.29 -15.64
N LEU A 106 6.52 -1.68 -15.36
CA LEU A 106 7.69 -1.10 -16.02
C LEU A 106 7.77 -1.52 -17.48
N GLU A 107 7.94 -0.56 -18.36
CA GLU A 107 8.08 -0.75 -19.81
C GLU A 107 9.47 -0.31 -20.31
N GLY A 108 9.89 -0.89 -21.42
CA GLY A 108 11.12 -0.49 -22.13
C GLY A 108 12.38 -0.60 -21.27
N TRP A 109 13.19 0.44 -21.26
CA TRP A 109 14.46 0.45 -20.54
C TRP A 109 14.33 0.40 -19.02
N HIS A 110 13.22 0.91 -18.47
CA HIS A 110 12.96 0.88 -17.02
C HIS A 110 12.80 -0.55 -16.51
N PHE A 111 12.13 -1.41 -17.29
CA PHE A 111 12.06 -2.85 -16.99
C PHE A 111 13.46 -3.49 -16.99
N ILE A 112 14.28 -3.18 -17.99
CA ILE A 112 15.66 -3.71 -18.07
C ILE A 112 16.48 -3.22 -16.88
N ALA A 113 16.38 -1.94 -16.53
CA ALA A 113 17.08 -1.35 -15.40
C ALA A 113 16.71 -1.99 -14.05
N ALA A 114 15.46 -2.41 -13.88
CA ALA A 114 15.00 -3.09 -12.67
C ALA A 114 15.31 -4.60 -12.68
N ALA A 115 15.12 -5.27 -13.81
CA ALA A 115 15.26 -6.72 -13.92
C ALA A 115 16.73 -7.17 -14.03
N ALA A 116 17.59 -6.41 -14.71
CA ALA A 116 18.99 -6.79 -14.92
C ALA A 116 19.80 -6.93 -13.61
N PRO A 117 19.70 -6.04 -12.61
CA PRO A 117 20.35 -6.24 -11.31
C PRO A 117 19.89 -7.51 -10.60
N LEU A 118 18.59 -7.82 -10.64
CA LEU A 118 18.04 -9.04 -10.02
C LEU A 118 18.56 -10.29 -10.72
N ALA A 119 18.60 -10.30 -12.05
CA ALA A 119 19.17 -11.39 -12.84
C ALA A 119 20.69 -11.54 -12.57
N ALA A 120 21.42 -10.43 -12.46
CA ALA A 120 22.84 -10.44 -12.13
C ALA A 120 23.10 -11.02 -10.73
N ILE A 121 22.31 -10.66 -9.72
CA ILE A 121 22.39 -11.22 -8.35
C ILE A 121 22.12 -12.73 -8.40
N ALA A 122 21.05 -13.17 -9.09
CA ALA A 122 20.73 -14.58 -9.25
C ALA A 122 21.87 -15.36 -9.94
N ALA A 123 22.46 -14.79 -11.00
CA ALA A 123 23.61 -15.39 -11.68
C ALA A 123 24.83 -15.47 -10.76
N LEU A 124 25.13 -14.42 -9.99
CA LEU A 124 26.24 -14.42 -9.04
C LEU A 124 26.04 -15.49 -7.94
N LEU A 125 24.84 -15.67 -7.43
CA LEU A 125 24.50 -16.73 -6.48
C LEU A 125 24.76 -18.12 -7.07
N LEU A 126 24.26 -18.38 -8.28
CA LEU A 126 24.40 -19.67 -8.95
C LEU A 126 25.86 -20.00 -9.28
N PHE A 127 26.60 -19.06 -9.89
CA PHE A 127 28.00 -19.27 -10.30
C PHE A 127 29.01 -19.22 -9.14
N ASN A 128 28.64 -18.65 -8.01
CA ASN A 128 29.50 -18.57 -6.84
C ASN A 128 29.28 -19.69 -5.83
N PHE A 129 28.15 -20.41 -5.92
CA PHE A 129 27.80 -21.48 -5.00
C PHE A 129 28.83 -22.62 -5.04
N THR A 130 29.23 -23.11 -3.87
CA THR A 130 30.19 -24.22 -3.74
C THR A 130 29.85 -25.13 -2.57
N LEU A 131 30.01 -26.45 -2.79
CA LEU A 131 29.94 -27.49 -1.75
C LEU A 131 31.31 -28.17 -1.55
N ARG A 132 32.39 -27.47 -1.82
CA ARG A 132 33.74 -28.08 -1.82
C ARG A 132 34.28 -28.40 -0.41
N HIS A 133 33.80 -27.70 0.61
CA HIS A 133 34.31 -27.81 1.99
C HIS A 133 33.21 -28.32 2.91
N TRP A 134 33.58 -29.02 3.97
CA TRP A 134 32.63 -29.54 4.96
C TRP A 134 31.79 -28.43 5.60
N SER A 135 32.37 -27.24 5.80
CA SER A 135 31.66 -26.06 6.27
C SER A 135 30.52 -25.62 5.32
N ALA A 136 30.68 -25.85 4.01
CA ALA A 136 29.61 -25.57 3.05
C ALA A 136 28.46 -26.59 3.16
N TYR A 137 28.77 -27.84 3.44
CA TYR A 137 27.73 -28.85 3.73
C TYR A 137 26.96 -28.51 4.99
N LEU A 138 27.68 -28.13 6.08
CA LEU A 138 27.05 -27.69 7.32
C LEU A 138 26.17 -26.45 7.09
N ALA A 139 26.67 -25.44 6.40
CA ALA A 139 25.92 -24.23 6.05
C ALA A 139 24.67 -24.56 5.22
N SER A 140 24.82 -25.43 4.22
CA SER A 140 23.67 -25.88 3.41
C SER A 140 22.64 -26.63 4.25
N THR A 141 23.08 -27.49 5.15
CA THR A 141 22.19 -28.22 6.07
C THR A 141 21.42 -27.26 6.97
N ILE A 142 22.08 -26.25 7.53
CA ILE A 142 21.44 -25.22 8.35
C ILE A 142 20.38 -24.48 7.52
N VAL A 143 20.72 -24.00 6.33
CA VAL A 143 19.78 -23.30 5.45
C VAL A 143 18.58 -24.16 5.09
N ILE A 144 18.83 -25.44 4.70
CA ILE A 144 17.78 -26.38 4.34
C ILE A 144 16.87 -26.67 5.54
N LEU A 145 17.45 -26.97 6.70
CA LEU A 145 16.65 -27.25 7.91
C LEU A 145 15.85 -26.03 8.35
N THR A 146 16.44 -24.83 8.35
CA THR A 146 15.71 -23.59 8.63
C THR A 146 14.57 -23.38 7.63
N GLY A 147 14.83 -23.58 6.34
CA GLY A 147 13.80 -23.47 5.30
C GLY A 147 12.68 -24.50 5.46
N ILE A 148 13.01 -25.76 5.75
CA ILE A 148 12.02 -26.82 6.03
C ILE A 148 11.20 -26.45 7.28
N THR A 149 11.84 -26.01 8.35
CA THR A 149 11.15 -25.61 9.59
C THR A 149 10.23 -24.40 9.33
N LEU A 150 10.68 -23.40 8.56
CA LEU A 150 9.85 -22.25 8.20
C LEU A 150 8.61 -22.66 7.41
N VAL A 151 8.75 -23.62 6.49
CA VAL A 151 7.66 -24.03 5.61
C VAL A 151 6.69 -25.01 6.26
N TYR A 152 7.18 -25.98 7.04
CA TYR A 152 6.34 -27.06 7.56
C TYR A 152 5.98 -26.92 9.05
N GLU A 153 6.84 -26.29 9.84
CA GLU A 153 6.67 -26.12 11.30
C GLU A 153 7.05 -24.68 11.73
N PRO A 154 6.47 -23.65 11.09
CA PRO A 154 6.84 -22.25 11.38
C PRO A 154 6.64 -21.87 12.85
N GLY A 155 5.68 -22.51 13.53
CA GLY A 155 5.45 -22.35 14.96
C GLY A 155 6.67 -22.67 15.84
N ALA A 156 7.53 -23.59 15.40
CA ALA A 156 8.75 -23.93 16.12
C ALA A 156 9.76 -22.77 16.20
N ILE A 157 9.73 -21.88 15.20
CA ILE A 157 10.54 -20.66 15.17
C ILE A 157 9.76 -19.49 15.76
N LEU A 158 8.51 -19.30 15.34
CA LEU A 158 7.69 -18.14 15.66
C LEU A 158 7.34 -18.06 17.16
N GLN A 159 6.85 -19.15 17.75
CA GLN A 159 6.36 -19.13 19.14
C GLN A 159 7.44 -18.75 20.17
N PRO A 160 8.67 -19.28 20.12
CA PRO A 160 9.75 -18.83 21.02
C PRO A 160 10.10 -17.37 20.81
N LEU A 161 10.15 -16.90 19.56
CA LEU A 161 10.48 -15.51 19.23
C LEU A 161 9.39 -14.55 19.70
N ASP A 162 8.11 -14.85 19.45
CA ASP A 162 6.99 -14.03 19.92
C ASP A 162 6.90 -14.00 21.44
N ARG A 163 7.17 -15.13 22.10
CA ARG A 163 7.17 -15.20 23.57
C ARG A 163 8.26 -14.34 24.19
N HIS A 164 9.42 -14.24 23.53
CA HIS A 164 10.57 -13.52 24.06
C HIS A 164 10.60 -12.05 23.64
N PHE A 165 10.29 -11.76 22.40
CA PHE A 165 10.38 -10.40 21.82
C PHE A 165 9.01 -9.71 21.65
N GLY A 166 7.93 -10.47 21.82
CA GLY A 166 6.57 -9.97 21.59
C GLY A 166 6.26 -9.75 20.09
N ASN A 167 5.07 -9.28 19.82
CA ASN A 167 4.65 -8.80 18.51
C ASN A 167 3.55 -7.75 18.66
N SER A 168 3.74 -6.61 18.03
CA SER A 168 2.70 -5.59 17.86
C SER A 168 2.18 -5.68 16.42
N VAL A 169 0.99 -6.21 16.25
CA VAL A 169 0.41 -6.43 14.90
C VAL A 169 0.23 -5.10 14.15
N TRP A 170 -0.09 -4.03 14.89
CA TRP A 170 -0.39 -2.69 14.36
C TRP A 170 0.79 -1.72 14.36
N ASP A 171 1.98 -2.14 14.82
CA ASP A 171 3.19 -1.30 14.82
C ASP A 171 4.42 -2.10 14.39
N GLN A 172 4.49 -2.38 13.10
CA GLN A 172 5.59 -3.13 12.51
C GLN A 172 6.90 -2.33 12.52
N ARG A 173 6.84 -0.99 12.48
CA ARG A 173 8.02 -0.14 12.66
C ARG A 173 8.68 -0.39 14.01
N SER A 174 7.92 -0.36 15.11
CA SER A 174 8.45 -0.67 16.44
C SER A 174 8.99 -2.09 16.52
N ASN A 175 8.29 -3.08 15.96
CA ASN A 175 8.79 -4.43 15.88
C ASN A 175 10.19 -4.51 15.26
N TYR A 176 10.39 -3.84 14.11
CA TYR A 176 11.69 -3.76 13.45
C TYR A 176 12.75 -3.08 14.31
N LEU A 177 12.44 -1.93 14.90
CA LEU A 177 13.41 -1.15 15.70
C LEU A 177 13.84 -1.87 17.00
N TYR A 178 12.92 -2.61 17.63
CA TYR A 178 13.20 -3.32 18.89
C TYR A 178 13.86 -4.69 18.69
N ARG A 179 13.79 -5.28 17.50
CA ARG A 179 14.34 -6.60 17.21
C ARG A 179 15.61 -6.56 16.36
N GLY A 180 15.77 -5.52 15.56
CA GLY A 180 16.79 -5.45 14.52
C GLY A 180 16.34 -6.12 13.22
N ALA A 181 17.07 -5.80 12.14
CA ALA A 181 16.67 -6.15 10.78
C ALA A 181 16.59 -7.66 10.51
N THR A 182 17.56 -8.41 11.00
CA THR A 182 17.67 -9.84 10.70
C THR A 182 16.66 -10.67 11.48
N LEU A 183 16.50 -10.38 12.78
CA LEU A 183 15.54 -11.08 13.62
C LEU A 183 14.11 -10.78 13.20
N TYR A 184 13.82 -9.51 12.90
CA TYR A 184 12.54 -9.09 12.37
C TYR A 184 12.19 -9.86 11.10
N THR A 185 13.09 -9.89 10.11
CA THR A 185 12.86 -10.60 8.84
C THR A 185 12.63 -12.09 9.04
N LEU A 186 13.36 -12.74 9.96
CA LEU A 186 13.16 -14.16 10.29
C LEU A 186 11.78 -14.39 10.92
N GLN A 187 11.41 -13.54 11.88
CA GLN A 187 10.15 -13.67 12.62
C GLN A 187 8.93 -13.44 11.71
N GLU A 188 8.95 -12.38 10.90
CA GLU A 188 7.86 -12.12 9.96
C GLU A 188 7.82 -13.14 8.82
N GLY A 189 8.97 -13.65 8.38
CA GLY A 189 9.03 -14.79 7.48
C GLY A 189 8.37 -16.05 8.08
N ALA A 190 8.63 -16.35 9.36
CA ALA A 190 7.98 -17.47 10.04
C ALA A 190 6.47 -17.24 10.21
N ARG A 191 6.04 -16.02 10.51
CA ARG A 191 4.63 -15.63 10.61
C ARG A 191 3.91 -15.81 9.27
N TYR A 192 4.52 -15.35 8.18
CA TYR A 192 4.01 -15.52 6.84
C TYR A 192 3.67 -16.97 6.50
N PHE A 193 4.56 -17.91 6.87
CA PHE A 193 4.29 -19.34 6.67
C PHE A 193 3.30 -19.90 7.69
N ALA A 194 3.28 -19.43 8.93
CA ALA A 194 2.31 -19.86 9.93
C ALA A 194 0.88 -19.50 9.54
N ASP A 195 0.65 -18.29 9.06
CA ASP A 195 -0.65 -17.82 8.60
C ASP A 195 -1.16 -18.65 7.42
N ALA A 196 -0.26 -19.11 6.52
CA ALA A 196 -0.62 -19.98 5.41
C ALA A 196 -1.09 -21.38 5.86
N HIS A 197 -0.68 -21.86 7.05
CA HIS A 197 -1.03 -23.18 7.59
C HIS A 197 -2.19 -23.15 8.58
N THR A 198 -2.57 -21.99 9.08
CA THR A 198 -3.66 -21.85 10.05
C THR A 198 -4.84 -21.17 9.36
N PRO A 199 -5.75 -21.95 8.70
CA PRO A 199 -6.95 -21.36 8.15
C PRO A 199 -7.76 -20.73 9.28
N PRO A 200 -8.48 -19.63 9.02
CA PRO A 200 -9.34 -19.02 10.01
C PRO A 200 -10.41 -20.02 10.48
N ASP A 201 -10.72 -19.98 11.76
CA ASP A 201 -11.81 -20.78 12.35
C ASP A 201 -13.13 -20.36 11.68
N ARG A 202 -13.70 -21.28 10.90
CA ARG A 202 -14.91 -21.02 10.12
C ARG A 202 -16.11 -20.70 11.00
N ASP A 203 -16.25 -21.39 12.11
CA ASP A 203 -17.42 -21.24 12.99
C ASP A 203 -17.33 -19.92 13.76
N LEU A 204 -16.12 -19.54 14.19
CA LEU A 204 -15.87 -18.23 14.78
C LEU A 204 -16.10 -17.10 13.77
N ALA A 205 -15.64 -17.26 12.53
CA ALA A 205 -15.85 -16.28 11.46
C ALA A 205 -17.34 -16.12 11.11
N LEU A 206 -18.07 -17.23 11.01
CA LEU A 206 -19.52 -17.21 10.75
C LEU A 206 -20.31 -16.59 11.91
N SER A 207 -19.93 -16.87 13.16
CA SER A 207 -20.58 -16.27 14.34
C SER A 207 -20.30 -14.77 14.42
N ALA A 208 -19.07 -14.33 14.12
CA ALA A 208 -18.72 -12.91 14.06
C ALA A 208 -19.49 -12.20 12.93
N ALA A 209 -19.57 -12.79 11.75
CA ALA A 209 -20.36 -12.26 10.64
C ALA A 209 -21.86 -12.17 10.98
N ALA A 210 -22.43 -13.19 11.64
CA ALA A 210 -23.81 -13.18 12.08
C ALA A 210 -24.09 -12.05 13.10
N ASN A 211 -23.19 -11.84 14.06
CA ASN A 211 -23.29 -10.75 15.04
C ASN A 211 -23.21 -9.36 14.37
N LEU A 212 -22.33 -9.19 13.37
CA LEU A 212 -22.23 -7.94 12.61
C LEU A 212 -23.52 -7.67 11.81
N LEU A 213 -24.07 -8.71 11.16
CA LEU A 213 -25.31 -8.61 10.41
C LEU A 213 -26.52 -8.32 11.32
N GLU A 214 -26.61 -8.97 12.48
CA GLU A 214 -27.69 -8.72 13.45
C GLU A 214 -27.65 -7.28 13.98
N ASN A 215 -26.47 -6.76 14.29
CA ASN A 215 -26.28 -5.36 14.68
C ASN A 215 -26.62 -4.37 13.54
N ALA A 216 -26.31 -4.72 12.31
CA ALA A 216 -26.66 -3.92 11.13
C ALA A 216 -28.17 -3.97 10.84
N MET A 217 -28.79 -5.14 10.95
CA MET A 217 -30.23 -5.34 10.70
C MET A 217 -31.12 -4.74 11.79
N GLY A 218 -30.64 -4.60 13.02
CA GLY A 218 -31.36 -3.92 14.11
C GLY A 218 -31.69 -2.46 13.82
N ASN A 219 -31.02 -1.86 12.85
CA ASN A 219 -31.22 -0.49 12.38
C ASN A 219 -31.96 -0.37 11.04
N THR A 220 -32.33 -1.49 10.41
CA THR A 220 -33.06 -1.46 9.13
C THR A 220 -34.56 -1.40 9.34
N THR A 221 -35.16 -0.25 9.05
CA THR A 221 -36.60 -0.18 8.75
C THR A 221 -36.90 -1.11 7.58
N SER A 222 -37.97 -1.90 7.71
CA SER A 222 -38.43 -2.89 6.73
C SER A 222 -38.28 -2.43 5.29
N ALA A 223 -37.73 -3.30 4.45
CA ALA A 223 -37.61 -3.08 3.03
C ALA A 223 -39.02 -2.85 2.42
N GLY A 224 -39.34 -1.56 2.19
CA GLY A 224 -40.38 -1.20 1.26
C GLY A 224 -40.04 -1.70 -0.14
N ASN A 225 -40.94 -1.57 -1.10
CA ASN A 225 -40.70 -1.92 -2.50
C ASN A 225 -39.43 -1.20 -2.98
N PHE A 226 -38.34 -1.95 -3.09
CA PHE A 226 -37.04 -1.44 -3.53
C PHE A 226 -37.10 -1.24 -5.06
N THR A 227 -37.03 -0.02 -5.50
CA THR A 227 -36.81 0.30 -6.93
C THR A 227 -35.30 0.36 -7.16
N PRO A 228 -34.73 -0.52 -7.99
CA PRO A 228 -33.31 -0.46 -8.32
C PRO A 228 -32.92 0.91 -8.87
N ARG A 229 -31.88 1.49 -8.32
CA ARG A 229 -31.29 2.77 -8.78
C ARG A 229 -29.82 2.51 -9.12
N ASN A 230 -29.31 3.24 -10.09
CA ASN A 230 -27.89 3.16 -10.40
C ASN A 230 -27.03 3.65 -9.23
N VAL A 231 -25.88 3.01 -9.05
CA VAL A 231 -24.91 3.33 -8.01
C VAL A 231 -23.57 3.61 -8.66
N HIS A 232 -23.04 4.80 -8.47
CA HIS A 232 -21.70 5.20 -8.90
C HIS A 232 -20.83 5.44 -7.69
N ILE A 233 -19.74 4.70 -7.58
CA ILE A 233 -18.72 4.91 -6.54
C ILE A 233 -17.45 5.39 -7.19
N VAL A 234 -16.90 6.50 -6.73
CA VAL A 234 -15.64 7.07 -7.21
C VAL A 234 -14.64 7.11 -6.09
N LEU A 235 -13.61 6.29 -6.21
CA LEU A 235 -12.42 6.39 -5.39
C LEU A 235 -11.51 7.46 -5.98
N LEU A 236 -11.19 8.45 -5.17
CA LEU A 236 -10.38 9.60 -5.52
C LEU A 236 -8.95 9.38 -5.00
N GLU A 237 -8.04 9.01 -5.89
CA GLU A 237 -6.62 8.75 -5.59
C GLU A 237 -6.01 9.89 -4.79
N SER A 238 -5.46 9.57 -3.60
CA SER A 238 -4.78 10.51 -2.68
C SER A 238 -5.60 11.77 -2.34
N PHE A 239 -6.93 11.70 -2.36
CA PHE A 239 -7.76 12.90 -2.23
C PHE A 239 -7.99 13.28 -0.77
N TRP A 240 -7.42 14.41 -0.39
CA TRP A 240 -7.46 14.93 0.97
C TRP A 240 -7.47 16.48 0.95
N ASP A 241 -7.87 17.11 2.03
CA ASP A 241 -7.93 18.57 2.12
C ASP A 241 -6.59 19.19 2.53
N PRO A 242 -5.83 19.80 1.60
CA PRO A 242 -4.52 20.37 1.92
C PRO A 242 -4.59 21.52 2.92
N THR A 243 -5.74 22.22 3.05
CA THR A 243 -5.86 23.37 3.97
C THR A 243 -5.78 23.00 5.45
N LEU A 244 -5.84 21.69 5.75
CA LEU A 244 -5.57 21.17 7.10
C LEU A 244 -4.09 21.28 7.50
N LEU A 245 -3.20 21.55 6.54
CA LEU A 245 -1.82 21.97 6.81
C LEU A 245 -1.78 23.49 6.96
N GLU A 246 -2.15 23.99 8.13
CA GLU A 246 -2.29 25.44 8.38
C GLU A 246 -0.99 26.21 8.16
N GLU A 247 0.17 25.64 8.53
CA GLU A 247 1.49 26.26 8.34
C GLU A 247 1.96 26.26 6.88
N ALA A 248 1.29 25.52 5.98
CA ALA A 248 1.63 25.50 4.56
C ALA A 248 1.38 26.84 3.85
N GLY A 249 0.57 27.74 4.41
CA GLY A 249 0.41 29.13 3.97
C GLY A 249 0.07 29.27 2.48
N TYR A 250 -0.99 28.60 2.03
CA TYR A 250 -1.44 28.67 0.63
C TYR A 250 -1.94 30.06 0.25
N ASP A 251 -1.56 30.56 -0.95
CA ASP A 251 -2.04 31.83 -1.47
C ASP A 251 -3.51 31.81 -1.90
N ARG A 252 -4.09 30.63 -2.09
CA ARG A 252 -5.51 30.38 -2.35
C ARG A 252 -5.93 28.97 -1.95
N ASP A 253 -7.23 28.73 -1.84
CA ASP A 253 -7.78 27.41 -1.54
C ASP A 253 -7.39 26.39 -2.63
N PRO A 254 -6.73 25.28 -2.25
CA PRO A 254 -6.40 24.19 -3.17
C PRO A 254 -7.60 23.40 -3.69
N LEU A 255 -8.77 23.53 -3.08
CA LEU A 255 -9.97 22.85 -3.55
C LEU A 255 -10.91 23.81 -4.29
N ALA A 256 -11.51 23.35 -5.37
CA ALA A 256 -12.46 24.13 -6.17
C ALA A 256 -13.64 24.61 -5.30
N PRO A 257 -14.09 25.88 -5.45
CA PRO A 257 -15.20 26.41 -4.65
C PRO A 257 -16.48 25.58 -4.75
N ALA A 258 -16.77 25.00 -5.90
CA ALA A 258 -17.93 24.12 -6.11
C ALA A 258 -17.82 22.83 -5.29
N PHE A 259 -16.61 22.24 -5.19
CA PHE A 259 -16.36 21.07 -4.35
C PHE A 259 -16.53 21.43 -2.85
N ARG A 260 -15.98 22.57 -2.42
CA ARG A 260 -16.18 23.06 -1.04
C ARG A 260 -17.66 23.21 -0.69
N ALA A 261 -18.44 23.80 -1.60
CA ALA A 261 -19.87 23.97 -1.42
C ALA A 261 -20.62 22.63 -1.30
N LEU A 262 -20.27 21.67 -2.16
CA LEU A 262 -20.84 20.32 -2.12
C LEU A 262 -20.50 19.59 -0.83
N TRP A 263 -19.22 19.59 -0.44
CA TRP A 263 -18.78 18.90 0.78
C TRP A 263 -19.36 19.53 2.06
N LYS A 264 -19.52 20.87 2.05
CA LYS A 264 -20.26 21.58 3.13
C LYS A 264 -21.71 21.13 3.23
N GLN A 265 -22.40 20.98 2.09
CA GLN A 265 -23.78 20.47 2.05
C GLN A 265 -23.86 19.03 2.59
N ALA A 266 -22.85 18.20 2.32
CA ALA A 266 -22.68 16.86 2.85
C ALA A 266 -22.21 16.81 4.32
N GLY A 267 -22.09 17.96 5.00
CA GLY A 267 -21.72 18.06 6.41
C GLY A 267 -20.25 17.88 6.72
N TYR A 268 -19.36 18.05 5.75
CA TYR A 268 -17.92 17.81 5.89
C TYR A 268 -17.59 16.40 6.40
N SER A 269 -18.36 15.41 5.94
CA SER A 269 -18.21 14.03 6.37
C SER A 269 -16.87 13.41 5.93
N HIS A 270 -16.33 12.54 6.78
CA HIS A 270 -15.10 11.78 6.51
C HIS A 270 -15.36 10.28 6.59
N ALA A 271 -14.53 9.51 5.92
CA ALA A 271 -14.39 8.07 6.08
C ALA A 271 -13.02 7.76 6.69
N MET A 272 -12.93 6.64 7.42
CA MET A 272 -11.65 6.16 7.93
C MET A 272 -10.99 5.28 6.88
N SER A 273 -9.80 5.67 6.44
CA SER A 273 -8.99 4.88 5.54
C SER A 273 -8.06 3.94 6.30
N PRO A 274 -7.91 2.67 5.86
CA PRO A 274 -7.00 1.72 6.51
C PRO A 274 -5.53 1.97 6.18
N VAL A 275 -5.20 2.90 5.27
CA VAL A 275 -3.85 3.02 4.69
C VAL A 275 -3.40 4.49 4.57
N PHE A 276 -2.07 4.68 4.40
CA PHE A 276 -1.43 5.98 4.23
C PHE A 276 -0.46 5.95 3.06
N GLY A 277 -0.49 6.97 2.21
CA GLY A 277 0.50 7.20 1.16
C GLY A 277 0.55 6.15 0.05
N GLY A 278 -0.44 5.25 -0.01
CA GLY A 278 -0.51 4.15 -0.97
C GLY A 278 -1.41 3.02 -0.50
N TYR A 279 -1.27 1.83 -1.11
CA TYR A 279 -2.11 0.66 -0.82
C TYR A 279 -3.60 0.87 -1.11
N THR A 280 -3.95 1.67 -2.09
CA THR A 280 -5.32 1.96 -2.57
C THR A 280 -6.19 0.69 -2.65
N ALA A 281 -5.62 -0.44 -3.09
CA ALA A 281 -6.33 -1.72 -3.17
C ALA A 281 -6.89 -2.21 -1.82
N ASN A 282 -6.31 -1.79 -0.70
CA ASN A 282 -6.82 -2.12 0.63
C ASN A 282 -8.04 -1.25 0.99
N ALA A 283 -8.01 0.04 0.66
CA ALA A 283 -9.19 0.90 0.79
C ALA A 283 -10.35 0.41 -0.11
N GLU A 284 -10.02 -0.01 -1.34
CA GLU A 284 -11.00 -0.65 -2.24
C GLU A 284 -11.61 -1.91 -1.63
N PHE A 285 -10.79 -2.77 -1.02
CA PHE A 285 -11.28 -4.01 -0.41
C PHE A 285 -12.24 -3.74 0.75
N GLU A 286 -11.92 -2.79 1.64
CA GLU A 286 -12.83 -2.43 2.74
C GLU A 286 -14.17 -1.88 2.24
N VAL A 287 -14.14 -0.94 1.30
CA VAL A 287 -15.37 -0.34 0.76
C VAL A 287 -16.23 -1.34 -0.01
N LEU A 288 -15.60 -2.22 -0.79
CA LEU A 288 -16.32 -3.15 -1.66
C LEU A 288 -16.74 -4.45 -0.95
N CYS A 289 -15.99 -4.89 0.08
CA CYS A 289 -16.21 -6.17 0.73
C CYS A 289 -16.64 -6.05 2.20
N GLY A 290 -16.50 -4.87 2.83
CA GLY A 290 -16.93 -4.64 4.22
C GLY A 290 -16.08 -5.35 5.27
N PHE A 291 -14.87 -5.80 4.92
CA PHE A 291 -13.96 -6.46 5.85
C PHE A 291 -12.72 -5.62 6.11
N PRO A 292 -12.31 -5.44 7.37
CA PRO A 292 -11.13 -4.66 7.71
C PRO A 292 -9.86 -5.31 7.15
N VAL A 293 -8.89 -4.48 6.77
CA VAL A 293 -7.58 -4.93 6.32
C VAL A 293 -6.51 -4.65 7.38
N VAL A 294 -5.44 -5.43 7.32
CA VAL A 294 -4.19 -5.13 8.00
C VAL A 294 -3.30 -4.33 7.04
N GLU A 295 -2.78 -3.22 7.52
CA GLU A 295 -2.17 -2.13 6.75
C GLU A 295 -1.03 -2.54 5.81
N ASP A 296 -0.20 -3.51 6.21
CA ASP A 296 1.10 -3.75 5.58
C ASP A 296 1.11 -4.80 4.45
N ASN A 297 -0.06 -5.26 3.97
CA ASN A 297 -0.13 -6.16 2.82
C ASN A 297 -1.31 -5.85 1.90
N VAL A 298 -1.18 -6.16 0.61
CA VAL A 298 -2.24 -5.95 -0.39
C VAL A 298 -3.14 -7.17 -0.45
N LYS A 299 -4.39 -7.05 0.00
CA LYS A 299 -5.36 -8.16 0.05
C LYS A 299 -5.60 -8.81 -1.31
N PHE A 300 -5.61 -8.04 -2.38
CA PHE A 300 -5.82 -8.52 -3.75
C PHE A 300 -4.73 -9.47 -4.24
N GLU A 301 -3.49 -9.31 -3.75
CA GLU A 301 -2.34 -10.06 -4.23
C GLU A 301 -2.32 -11.50 -3.73
N ARG A 302 -2.69 -11.72 -2.46
CA ARG A 302 -2.51 -13.03 -1.83
C ARG A 302 -3.78 -13.62 -1.21
N GLN A 303 -4.60 -12.79 -0.57
CA GLN A 303 -5.66 -13.29 0.31
C GLN A 303 -6.99 -13.47 -0.41
N LEU A 304 -7.28 -12.68 -1.43
CA LEU A 304 -8.48 -12.85 -2.26
C LEU A 304 -8.26 -13.95 -3.30
N LEU A 305 -8.27 -15.21 -2.87
CA LEU A 305 -8.02 -16.38 -3.72
C LEU A 305 -9.27 -16.96 -4.36
N ASN A 306 -10.43 -16.75 -3.75
CA ASN A 306 -11.74 -17.26 -4.16
C ASN A 306 -12.73 -16.11 -4.38
N ASP A 307 -13.88 -16.44 -4.95
CA ASP A 307 -14.99 -15.50 -5.05
C ASP A 307 -15.42 -15.06 -3.65
N ALA A 308 -15.65 -13.76 -3.49
CA ALA A 308 -15.99 -13.15 -2.21
C ALA A 308 -17.35 -12.44 -2.29
N PRO A 309 -18.16 -12.48 -1.21
CA PRO A 309 -19.48 -11.85 -1.17
C PRO A 309 -19.37 -10.33 -0.99
N CYS A 310 -18.61 -9.70 -1.91
CA CYS A 310 -18.42 -8.25 -1.94
C CYS A 310 -19.64 -7.56 -2.59
N LEU A 311 -19.77 -6.26 -2.39
CA LEU A 311 -20.89 -5.47 -2.91
C LEU A 311 -21.16 -5.67 -4.41
N PRO A 312 -20.15 -5.72 -5.32
CA PRO A 312 -20.41 -6.00 -6.72
C PRO A 312 -21.06 -7.38 -6.96
N HIS A 313 -20.65 -8.40 -6.20
CA HIS A 313 -21.22 -9.74 -6.29
C HIS A 313 -22.71 -9.75 -5.87
N LEU A 314 -23.00 -9.14 -4.73
CA LEU A 314 -24.38 -9.04 -4.21
C LEU A 314 -25.28 -8.24 -5.17
N LEU A 315 -24.77 -7.17 -5.76
CA LEU A 315 -25.52 -6.37 -6.72
C LEU A 315 -25.74 -7.13 -8.05
N ALA A 316 -24.74 -7.88 -8.53
CA ALA A 316 -24.87 -8.71 -9.72
C ALA A 316 -25.96 -9.80 -9.55
N GLU A 317 -26.03 -10.45 -8.37
CA GLU A 317 -27.09 -11.40 -8.03
C GLU A 317 -28.48 -10.75 -8.01
N ASN A 318 -28.55 -9.44 -7.77
CA ASN A 318 -29.79 -8.65 -7.80
C ASN A 318 -30.03 -7.94 -9.15
N GLY A 319 -29.41 -8.41 -10.24
CA GLY A 319 -29.67 -7.98 -11.61
C GLY A 319 -28.93 -6.72 -12.06
N TYR A 320 -28.01 -6.20 -11.25
CA TYR A 320 -27.16 -5.07 -11.66
C TYR A 320 -26.09 -5.51 -12.64
N ARG A 321 -25.81 -4.65 -13.62
CA ARG A 321 -24.57 -4.73 -14.38
C ARG A 321 -23.45 -4.08 -13.56
N THR A 322 -22.37 -4.82 -13.33
CA THR A 322 -21.26 -4.36 -12.46
C THR A 322 -20.02 -4.06 -13.28
N LEU A 323 -19.57 -2.81 -13.22
CA LEU A 323 -18.48 -2.26 -14.00
C LEU A 323 -17.41 -1.67 -13.08
N ALA A 324 -16.14 -1.88 -13.40
CA ALA A 324 -15.01 -1.22 -12.77
C ALA A 324 -14.14 -0.51 -13.80
N SER A 325 -13.55 0.63 -13.43
CA SER A 325 -12.68 1.45 -14.25
C SER A 325 -11.44 1.88 -13.48
N HIS A 326 -10.24 1.60 -14.02
CA HIS A 326 -8.99 2.15 -13.49
C HIS A 326 -7.95 2.25 -14.61
N PRO A 327 -7.45 3.45 -14.98
CA PRO A 327 -6.60 3.66 -16.14
C PRO A 327 -5.13 3.25 -15.91
N ASN A 328 -4.91 2.18 -15.13
CA ASN A 328 -3.61 1.56 -14.89
C ASN A 328 -3.59 0.14 -15.46
N VAL A 329 -2.41 -0.49 -15.52
CA VAL A 329 -2.26 -1.86 -16.02
C VAL A 329 -3.08 -2.85 -15.18
N PRO A 330 -3.81 -3.79 -15.82
CA PRO A 330 -4.80 -4.62 -15.13
C PRO A 330 -4.20 -5.58 -14.12
N VAL A 331 -2.92 -5.92 -14.26
CA VAL A 331 -2.21 -6.84 -13.37
C VAL A 331 -1.62 -6.15 -12.13
N PHE A 332 -1.59 -4.81 -12.09
CA PHE A 332 -1.08 -4.09 -10.93
C PHE A 332 -1.98 -4.35 -9.72
N TRP A 333 -1.37 -4.79 -8.63
CA TRP A 333 -2.06 -5.34 -7.46
C TRP A 333 -3.10 -6.42 -7.79
N ASN A 334 -2.84 -7.20 -8.85
CA ASN A 334 -3.69 -8.32 -9.26
C ASN A 334 -5.17 -7.95 -9.50
N ARG A 335 -5.47 -6.67 -9.81
CA ARG A 335 -6.86 -6.17 -9.93
C ARG A 335 -7.70 -6.96 -10.92
N ILE A 336 -7.12 -7.42 -12.02
CA ILE A 336 -7.85 -8.21 -13.01
C ILE A 336 -8.50 -9.47 -12.41
N ASN A 337 -7.81 -10.16 -11.51
CA ASN A 337 -8.37 -11.33 -10.82
C ASN A 337 -9.20 -10.92 -9.61
N ALA A 338 -8.79 -9.91 -8.85
CA ALA A 338 -9.48 -9.43 -7.68
C ALA A 338 -10.89 -8.94 -8.03
N TYR A 339 -11.02 -8.07 -9.03
CA TYR A 339 -12.32 -7.54 -9.44
C TYR A 339 -13.26 -8.63 -9.94
N ARG A 340 -12.75 -9.60 -10.71
CA ARG A 340 -13.56 -10.76 -11.13
C ARG A 340 -14.08 -11.54 -9.91
N ARG A 341 -13.25 -11.79 -8.90
CA ARG A 341 -13.61 -12.51 -7.67
C ARG A 341 -14.56 -11.73 -6.77
N MET A 342 -14.51 -10.41 -6.82
CA MET A 342 -15.46 -9.53 -6.14
C MET A 342 -16.79 -9.39 -6.85
N GLY A 343 -16.94 -9.92 -8.09
CA GLY A 343 -18.19 -9.93 -8.84
C GLY A 343 -18.36 -8.84 -9.89
N PHE A 344 -17.28 -8.14 -10.27
CA PHE A 344 -17.32 -7.25 -11.43
C PHE A 344 -17.39 -8.05 -12.74
N GLN A 345 -18.39 -7.75 -13.56
CA GLN A 345 -18.59 -8.36 -14.87
C GLN A 345 -17.71 -7.74 -15.97
N THR A 346 -17.34 -6.48 -15.80
CA THR A 346 -16.48 -5.76 -16.73
C THR A 346 -15.44 -4.94 -15.95
N TYR A 347 -14.19 -5.00 -16.40
CA TYR A 347 -13.11 -4.15 -15.89
C TYR A 347 -12.43 -3.45 -17.06
N TRP A 348 -12.52 -2.12 -17.09
CA TRP A 348 -11.79 -1.27 -18.03
C TRP A 348 -10.49 -0.79 -17.40
N SER A 349 -9.38 -1.14 -18.03
CA SER A 349 -8.03 -0.87 -17.58
C SER A 349 -7.28 0.06 -18.55
N LYS A 350 -5.99 0.30 -18.36
CA LYS A 350 -5.14 1.18 -19.18
C LYS A 350 -5.37 1.04 -20.69
N GLN A 351 -5.56 -0.17 -21.18
CA GLN A 351 -5.73 -0.47 -22.61
C GLN A 351 -7.11 -0.09 -23.16
N ASP A 352 -8.09 0.13 -22.29
CA ASP A 352 -9.46 0.44 -22.65
C ASP A 352 -9.74 1.96 -22.69
N PHE A 353 -8.72 2.77 -22.36
CA PHE A 353 -8.78 4.23 -22.37
C PHE A 353 -7.83 4.85 -23.38
N LEU A 354 -8.30 5.91 -24.05
CA LEU A 354 -7.45 6.79 -24.83
C LEU A 354 -6.54 7.57 -23.90
N ARG A 355 -5.25 7.65 -24.25
CA ARG A 355 -4.22 8.38 -23.50
C ARG A 355 -4.07 9.80 -24.07
N ASP A 356 -5.14 10.52 -24.13
CA ASP A 356 -5.25 11.82 -24.81
C ASP A 356 -4.94 13.02 -23.92
N ASP A 357 -4.97 12.85 -22.59
CA ASP A 357 -4.61 13.89 -21.62
C ASP A 357 -3.82 13.27 -20.46
N MET A 358 -2.50 13.30 -20.59
CA MET A 358 -1.58 12.63 -19.67
C MET A 358 -0.82 13.63 -18.81
N ASN A 359 -0.75 13.36 -17.49
CA ASN A 359 0.18 13.98 -16.55
C ASN A 359 1.31 12.98 -16.30
N ARG A 360 2.37 13.00 -17.11
CA ARG A 360 3.37 11.93 -17.25
C ARG A 360 2.69 10.59 -17.57
N GLU A 361 2.78 9.59 -16.67
CA GLU A 361 2.16 8.26 -16.82
C GLU A 361 0.68 8.21 -16.42
N PHE A 362 0.16 9.23 -15.74
CA PHE A 362 -1.19 9.26 -15.19
C PHE A 362 -2.17 9.89 -16.16
N LEU A 363 -3.23 9.17 -16.53
CA LEU A 363 -4.36 9.74 -17.27
C LEU A 363 -5.07 10.75 -16.38
N SER A 364 -5.40 11.92 -16.90
CA SER A 364 -6.16 12.93 -16.16
C SER A 364 -7.54 12.42 -15.75
N ASP A 365 -8.06 12.94 -14.64
CA ASP A 365 -9.41 12.61 -14.20
C ASP A 365 -10.46 13.12 -15.21
N ALA A 366 -10.23 14.28 -15.83
CA ALA A 366 -11.12 14.81 -16.88
C ALA A 366 -11.28 13.83 -18.05
N SER A 367 -10.18 13.26 -18.54
CA SER A 367 -10.23 12.28 -19.63
C SER A 367 -10.84 10.95 -19.18
N LEU A 368 -10.48 10.45 -18.00
CA LEU A 368 -11.07 9.25 -17.42
C LEU A 368 -12.60 9.38 -17.31
N TYR A 369 -13.07 10.45 -16.69
CA TYR A 369 -14.48 10.70 -16.44
C TYR A 369 -15.28 10.82 -17.74
N ARG A 370 -14.78 11.56 -18.72
CA ARG A 370 -15.42 11.68 -20.04
C ARG A 370 -15.57 10.32 -20.69
N GLN A 371 -14.51 9.52 -20.73
CA GLN A 371 -14.52 8.20 -21.35
C GLN A 371 -15.42 7.20 -20.60
N VAL A 372 -15.47 7.28 -19.27
CA VAL A 372 -16.39 6.45 -18.48
C VAL A 372 -17.84 6.83 -18.75
N LEU A 373 -18.18 8.12 -18.82
CA LEU A 373 -19.54 8.57 -19.18
C LEU A 373 -19.98 8.06 -20.54
N GLU A 374 -19.08 8.05 -21.53
CA GLU A 374 -19.36 7.48 -22.86
C GLU A 374 -19.61 5.96 -22.78
N LYS A 375 -18.82 5.23 -21.98
CA LYS A 375 -18.93 3.77 -21.84
C LYS A 375 -20.17 3.30 -21.08
N ILE A 376 -20.66 4.09 -20.11
CA ILE A 376 -21.88 3.77 -19.35
C ILE A 376 -23.15 4.29 -20.00
N ALA A 377 -23.05 5.03 -21.10
CA ALA A 377 -24.18 5.66 -21.77
C ALA A 377 -25.28 4.64 -22.12
N ASP A 378 -24.92 3.59 -22.83
CA ASP A 378 -25.86 2.57 -23.31
C ASP A 378 -26.59 1.83 -22.17
N PRO A 379 -25.93 1.29 -21.11
CA PRO A 379 -26.66 0.69 -20.01
C PRO A 379 -27.56 1.67 -19.25
N VAL A 380 -27.16 2.92 -19.05
CA VAL A 380 -28.00 3.93 -18.39
C VAL A 380 -29.22 4.27 -19.25
N ASP A 381 -29.02 4.50 -20.54
CA ASP A 381 -30.10 4.86 -21.47
C ASP A 381 -31.14 3.73 -21.64
N ARG A 382 -30.73 2.47 -21.43
CA ARG A 382 -31.65 1.31 -21.44
C ARG A 382 -32.35 1.05 -20.11
N GLY A 383 -32.04 1.81 -19.06
CA GLY A 383 -32.63 1.62 -17.73
C GLY A 383 -32.21 0.30 -17.05
N GLN A 384 -31.07 -0.30 -17.45
CA GLN A 384 -30.51 -1.47 -16.77
C GLN A 384 -29.86 -1.03 -15.47
N PRO A 385 -30.21 -1.63 -14.31
CA PRO A 385 -29.57 -1.28 -13.06
C PRO A 385 -28.04 -1.42 -13.15
N LEU A 386 -27.31 -0.37 -12.77
CA LEU A 386 -25.88 -0.25 -12.96
C LEU A 386 -25.16 -0.02 -11.62
N PHE A 387 -24.12 -0.80 -11.37
CA PHE A 387 -23.09 -0.52 -10.38
C PHE A 387 -21.79 -0.16 -11.11
N ASN A 388 -21.39 1.10 -11.01
CA ASN A 388 -20.21 1.64 -11.69
C ASN A 388 -19.19 2.12 -10.65
N TYR A 389 -18.04 1.46 -10.60
CA TYR A 389 -16.93 1.76 -9.71
C TYR A 389 -15.77 2.37 -10.49
N ILE A 390 -15.34 3.56 -10.10
CA ILE A 390 -14.28 4.32 -10.77
C ILE A 390 -13.14 4.53 -9.79
N VAL A 391 -11.93 4.11 -10.15
CA VAL A 391 -10.70 4.41 -9.44
C VAL A 391 -9.90 5.40 -10.25
N THR A 392 -9.70 6.60 -9.72
CA THR A 392 -8.89 7.62 -10.39
C THR A 392 -7.40 7.28 -10.31
N TYR A 393 -6.58 7.94 -11.12
CA TYR A 393 -5.13 7.69 -11.14
C TYR A 393 -4.32 8.98 -11.12
N PHE A 394 -4.90 10.08 -11.59
CA PHE A 394 -4.36 11.42 -11.42
C PHE A 394 -4.39 11.79 -9.93
N GLY A 395 -3.30 12.36 -9.43
CA GLY A 395 -3.13 12.61 -8.00
C GLY A 395 -2.21 11.64 -7.28
N HIS A 396 -1.68 10.61 -7.99
CA HIS A 396 -0.64 9.72 -7.46
C HIS A 396 0.68 10.48 -7.24
N TRP A 397 1.44 10.05 -6.24
CA TRP A 397 2.77 10.61 -5.94
C TRP A 397 3.65 10.56 -7.21
N ASN A 398 4.38 11.55 -7.56
CA ASN A 398 4.80 12.82 -7.01
C ASN A 398 4.02 14.02 -7.62
N TYR A 399 2.73 13.83 -7.86
CA TYR A 399 1.76 14.88 -8.22
C TYR A 399 2.13 15.65 -9.49
N PRO A 400 2.45 14.99 -10.60
CA PRO A 400 2.89 15.68 -11.82
C PRO A 400 1.72 16.37 -12.52
N LEU A 401 1.99 17.54 -13.06
CA LEU A 401 1.08 18.28 -13.93
C LEU A 401 1.66 18.36 -15.36
N ASN A 402 0.79 18.53 -16.33
CA ASN A 402 1.14 18.82 -17.73
C ASN A 402 0.96 20.31 -18.07
N ASP A 403 1.31 20.71 -19.29
CA ASP A 403 1.22 22.11 -19.74
C ASP A 403 -0.22 22.66 -19.73
N ALA A 404 -1.23 21.81 -19.84
CA ALA A 404 -2.64 22.21 -19.74
C ALA A 404 -3.04 22.53 -18.28
N ARG A 405 -2.25 22.09 -17.30
CA ARG A 405 -2.46 22.28 -15.86
C ARG A 405 -1.27 23.02 -15.23
N PRO A 406 -1.03 24.31 -15.57
CA PRO A 406 0.05 25.08 -14.96
C PRO A 406 -0.17 25.27 -13.46
N ASN A 407 0.90 25.43 -12.69
CA ASN A 407 0.82 25.75 -11.28
C ASN A 407 0.01 27.03 -11.05
N ARG A 408 -0.96 26.98 -10.15
CA ARG A 408 -1.88 28.06 -9.78
C ARG A 408 -1.78 28.45 -8.31
N ILE A 409 -1.17 27.60 -7.49
CA ILE A 409 -1.14 27.71 -6.05
C ILE A 409 0.33 27.69 -5.62
N THR A 410 0.67 28.60 -4.72
CA THR A 410 1.94 28.61 -4.02
C THR A 410 1.72 28.26 -2.56
N ALA A 411 2.68 27.56 -1.96
CA ALA A 411 2.72 27.23 -0.55
C ALA A 411 4.03 27.72 0.06
N SER A 412 4.00 28.01 1.35
CA SER A 412 5.17 28.44 2.12
C SER A 412 5.89 27.29 2.81
N SER A 413 5.41 26.03 2.65
CA SER A 413 6.02 24.84 3.23
C SER A 413 7.44 24.64 2.75
N SER A 414 8.29 24.07 3.61
CA SER A 414 9.65 23.63 3.27
C SER A 414 9.66 22.31 2.48
N VAL A 415 8.53 21.65 2.34
CA VAL A 415 8.34 20.36 1.66
C VAL A 415 7.77 20.60 0.26
N ASP A 416 8.53 20.30 -0.77
CA ASP A 416 8.17 20.58 -2.17
C ASP A 416 6.87 19.91 -2.63
N GLU A 417 6.58 18.71 -2.10
CA GLU A 417 5.37 17.95 -2.40
C GLU A 417 4.10 18.71 -2.03
N VAL A 418 4.13 19.56 -1.01
CA VAL A 418 2.96 20.34 -0.55
C VAL A 418 2.43 21.25 -1.64
N SER A 419 3.32 21.98 -2.33
CA SER A 419 2.92 22.86 -3.44
C SER A 419 2.43 22.05 -4.65
N SER A 420 3.13 20.95 -4.99
CA SER A 420 2.75 20.08 -6.12
C SER A 420 1.39 19.44 -5.86
N TYR A 421 1.17 18.94 -4.66
CA TYR A 421 -0.09 18.35 -4.24
C TYR A 421 -1.26 19.35 -4.26
N ALA A 422 -1.06 20.56 -3.71
CA ALA A 422 -2.08 21.61 -3.72
C ALA A 422 -2.56 21.95 -5.14
N ASN A 423 -1.60 22.07 -6.07
CA ASN A 423 -1.92 22.31 -7.49
C ASN A 423 -2.67 21.13 -8.12
N THR A 424 -2.31 19.89 -7.79
CA THR A 424 -3.04 18.71 -8.25
C THR A 424 -4.47 18.70 -7.74
N MET A 425 -4.68 18.98 -6.45
CA MET A 425 -6.01 19.03 -5.85
C MET A 425 -6.90 20.13 -6.44
N TYR A 426 -6.32 21.24 -6.84
CA TYR A 426 -7.03 22.32 -7.52
C TYR A 426 -7.70 21.82 -8.82
N TYR A 427 -6.95 21.12 -9.68
CA TYR A 427 -7.48 20.57 -10.91
C TYR A 427 -8.39 19.37 -10.67
N LYS A 428 -7.97 18.44 -9.83
CA LYS A 428 -8.72 17.23 -9.52
C LYS A 428 -10.12 17.52 -8.99
N SER A 429 -10.24 18.47 -8.05
CA SER A 429 -11.54 18.85 -7.49
C SER A 429 -12.44 19.57 -8.52
N ALA A 430 -11.86 20.38 -9.41
CA ALA A 430 -12.62 21.05 -10.48
C ALA A 430 -13.10 20.05 -11.56
N GLU A 431 -12.23 19.11 -11.97
CA GLU A 431 -12.56 18.06 -12.94
C GLU A 431 -13.65 17.11 -12.41
N LEU A 432 -13.59 16.79 -11.10
CA LEU A 432 -14.63 16.03 -10.42
C LEU A 432 -15.98 16.73 -10.46
N MET A 433 -16.03 18.04 -10.23
CA MET A 433 -17.30 18.78 -10.26
C MET A 433 -17.93 18.78 -11.65
N THR A 434 -17.11 18.96 -12.71
CA THR A 434 -17.58 18.85 -14.09
C THR A 434 -18.11 17.44 -14.39
N PHE A 435 -17.45 16.41 -13.90
CA PHE A 435 -17.94 15.03 -14.02
C PHE A 435 -19.30 14.85 -13.34
N LEU A 436 -19.45 15.33 -12.11
CA LEU A 436 -20.70 15.19 -11.35
C LEU A 436 -21.87 15.90 -12.04
N GLU A 437 -21.66 17.10 -12.57
CA GLU A 437 -22.67 17.82 -13.34
C GLU A 437 -23.16 17.00 -14.56
N ASN A 438 -22.22 16.43 -15.32
CA ASN A 438 -22.54 15.60 -16.50
C ASN A 438 -23.19 14.26 -16.10
N LEU A 439 -22.73 13.63 -15.02
CA LEU A 439 -23.30 12.37 -14.52
C LEU A 439 -24.73 12.58 -14.04
N GLN A 440 -24.99 13.61 -13.22
CA GLN A 440 -26.33 13.91 -12.69
C GLN A 440 -27.30 14.36 -13.78
N ALA A 441 -26.81 15.04 -14.82
CA ALA A 441 -27.64 15.37 -15.98
C ALA A 441 -28.10 14.12 -16.76
N ARG A 442 -27.27 13.06 -16.78
CA ARG A 442 -27.56 11.82 -17.49
C ARG A 442 -28.32 10.81 -16.62
N ASP A 443 -28.00 10.75 -15.35
CA ASP A 443 -28.52 9.78 -14.38
C ASP A 443 -28.96 10.50 -13.08
N PRO A 444 -30.05 11.26 -13.15
CA PRO A 444 -30.45 12.18 -12.08
C PRO A 444 -30.85 11.47 -10.77
N ASP A 445 -31.32 10.23 -10.86
CA ASP A 445 -31.79 9.47 -9.68
C ASP A 445 -30.70 8.60 -9.04
N ALA A 446 -29.50 8.60 -9.59
CA ALA A 446 -28.39 7.75 -9.12
C ALA A 446 -27.98 8.04 -7.68
N ILE A 447 -27.46 7.03 -7.02
CA ILE A 447 -26.67 7.17 -5.78
C ILE A 447 -25.21 7.33 -6.17
N ILE A 448 -24.58 8.40 -5.72
CA ILE A 448 -23.17 8.68 -6.01
C ILE A 448 -22.40 8.74 -4.69
N VAL A 449 -21.32 7.96 -4.60
CA VAL A 449 -20.42 7.94 -3.45
C VAL A 449 -19.03 8.36 -3.92
N LEU A 450 -18.47 9.36 -3.27
CA LEU A 450 -17.13 9.87 -3.52
C LEU A 450 -16.33 9.70 -2.25
N PHE A 451 -15.12 9.17 -2.31
CA PHE A 451 -14.25 9.09 -1.15
C PHE A 451 -12.77 9.13 -1.53
N GLY A 452 -11.94 9.71 -0.64
CA GLY A 452 -10.49 9.62 -0.73
C GLY A 452 -10.01 8.26 -0.21
N ASP A 453 -9.01 7.68 -0.85
CA ASP A 453 -8.49 6.37 -0.45
C ASP A 453 -7.49 6.45 0.70
N HIS A 454 -6.67 7.48 0.78
CA HIS A 454 -5.70 7.72 1.86
C HIS A 454 -5.20 9.16 1.87
N LEU A 455 -4.51 9.54 2.96
CA LEU A 455 -3.75 10.77 2.99
C LEU A 455 -2.57 10.70 2.00
N PRO A 456 -2.23 11.81 1.33
CA PRO A 456 -1.11 11.86 0.39
C PRO A 456 0.24 11.74 1.09
N PHE A 457 1.23 11.16 0.40
CA PHE A 457 2.61 11.26 0.83
C PHE A 457 3.12 12.71 0.60
N MET A 458 3.54 13.37 1.66
CA MET A 458 4.10 14.73 1.62
C MET A 458 5.36 14.80 2.49
N GLY A 459 6.42 14.21 1.94
CA GLY A 459 7.74 14.16 2.55
C GLY A 459 7.96 13.03 3.55
N GLU A 460 9.24 12.65 3.70
CA GLU A 460 9.67 11.56 4.57
C GLU A 460 9.31 11.79 6.04
N ASN A 461 9.00 10.73 6.77
CA ASN A 461 8.64 10.80 8.18
C ASN A 461 7.52 11.81 8.48
N TYR A 462 6.54 11.92 7.57
CA TYR A 462 5.39 12.82 7.69
C TYR A 462 5.76 14.32 7.75
N SER A 463 6.88 14.73 7.10
CA SER A 463 7.49 16.05 7.34
C SER A 463 6.54 17.23 7.15
N ALA A 464 5.69 17.27 6.11
CA ALA A 464 4.72 18.35 5.95
C ALA A 464 3.64 18.38 7.06
N TYR A 465 3.23 17.21 7.52
CA TYR A 465 2.27 17.08 8.61
C TYR A 465 2.88 17.48 9.97
N VAL A 466 4.16 17.15 10.15
CA VAL A 466 4.94 17.57 11.34
C VAL A 466 5.17 19.07 11.33
N GLU A 467 5.49 19.67 10.18
CA GLU A 467 5.64 21.12 10.02
C GLU A 467 4.37 21.85 10.44
N SER A 468 3.19 21.34 10.13
CA SER A 468 1.90 21.88 10.53
C SER A 468 1.40 21.39 11.91
N GLY A 469 2.19 20.61 12.64
CA GLY A 469 1.87 20.15 14.00
C GLY A 469 0.71 19.16 14.10
N VAL A 470 0.24 18.60 12.98
CA VAL A 470 -0.93 17.70 12.94
C VAL A 470 -0.58 16.22 13.12
N LEU A 471 0.68 15.84 12.84
CA LEU A 471 1.22 14.50 13.13
C LEU A 471 2.59 14.61 13.80
N ALA A 472 3.03 13.53 14.45
CA ALA A 472 4.42 13.36 14.89
C ALA A 472 5.24 12.69 13.80
N SER A 473 6.57 12.75 13.88
CA SER A 473 7.48 12.12 12.91
C SER A 473 7.48 10.58 12.95
N LYS A 474 6.83 9.99 13.94
CA LYS A 474 6.73 8.54 14.15
C LYS A 474 5.32 8.18 14.59
N ARG A 475 4.74 7.17 13.96
CA ARG A 475 3.37 6.72 14.28
C ARG A 475 3.24 6.22 15.74
N SER A 476 4.31 5.70 16.32
CA SER A 476 4.33 5.33 17.75
C SER A 476 4.09 6.50 18.70
N ASP A 477 4.30 7.72 18.22
CA ASP A 477 4.18 8.95 19.03
C ASP A 477 2.85 9.67 18.75
N PHE A 478 1.96 9.07 17.93
CA PHE A 478 0.65 9.64 17.64
C PHE A 478 -0.28 9.61 18.85
N SER A 479 -0.90 10.74 19.13
CA SER A 479 -2.06 10.81 20.00
C SER A 479 -3.30 10.20 19.30
N ALA A 480 -4.38 10.01 20.05
CA ALA A 480 -5.66 9.57 19.47
C ALA A 480 -6.18 10.51 18.38
N ASP A 481 -6.00 11.84 18.57
CA ASP A 481 -6.40 12.84 17.58
C ASP A 481 -5.53 12.80 16.33
N MET A 482 -4.20 12.63 16.50
CA MET A 482 -3.28 12.41 15.37
C MET A 482 -3.65 11.16 14.59
N TYR A 483 -4.03 10.08 15.29
CA TYR A 483 -4.44 8.85 14.64
C TYR A 483 -5.75 9.01 13.86
N ARG A 484 -6.73 9.71 14.44
CA ARG A 484 -7.97 10.07 13.74
C ARG A 484 -7.69 10.90 12.50
N PHE A 485 -6.82 11.92 12.62
CA PHE A 485 -6.39 12.74 11.49
C PHE A 485 -5.75 11.90 10.39
N TYR A 486 -4.83 10.99 10.76
CA TYR A 486 -4.05 10.13 9.86
C TYR A 486 -4.92 9.20 9.00
N VAL A 487 -6.06 8.76 9.50
CA VAL A 487 -6.97 7.86 8.78
C VAL A 487 -8.16 8.58 8.11
N SER A 488 -8.35 9.87 8.33
CA SER A 488 -9.55 10.58 7.87
C SER A 488 -9.40 11.10 6.45
N THR A 489 -10.29 10.65 5.55
CA THR A 489 -10.39 11.13 4.17
C THR A 489 -11.80 11.67 3.89
N PRO A 490 -11.97 12.64 2.98
CA PRO A 490 -13.28 13.15 2.62
C PRO A 490 -14.20 12.07 2.06
N VAL A 491 -15.45 12.06 2.49
CA VAL A 491 -16.52 11.25 1.91
C VAL A 491 -17.74 12.13 1.60
N ILE A 492 -18.34 11.90 0.44
CA ILE A 492 -19.58 12.57 0.03
C ILE A 492 -20.52 11.51 -0.55
N ILE A 493 -21.74 11.44 -0.03
CA ILE A 493 -22.81 10.62 -0.57
C ILE A 493 -23.89 11.55 -1.14
N ILE A 494 -24.22 11.37 -2.40
CA ILE A 494 -25.29 12.13 -3.08
C ILE A 494 -26.41 11.16 -3.41
N ASP A 495 -27.58 11.38 -2.86
CA ASP A 495 -28.81 10.74 -3.26
C ASP A 495 -29.48 11.61 -4.34
N GLY A 496 -29.61 11.11 -5.57
CA GLY A 496 -30.17 11.88 -6.68
C GLY A 496 -31.54 12.50 -6.40
N THR A 497 -32.34 11.87 -5.51
CA THR A 497 -33.67 12.38 -5.12
C THR A 497 -33.65 13.33 -3.91
N ARG A 498 -32.62 13.27 -3.08
CA ARG A 498 -32.51 14.02 -1.80
C ARG A 498 -31.38 15.03 -1.78
N GLY A 499 -30.43 14.91 -2.72
CA GLY A 499 -29.19 15.67 -2.74
C GLY A 499 -28.09 15.09 -1.82
N PRO A 500 -27.08 15.92 -1.45
CA PRO A 500 -26.00 15.50 -0.61
C PRO A 500 -26.46 15.11 0.80
N LEU A 501 -26.02 13.94 1.28
CA LEU A 501 -26.38 13.41 2.59
C LEU A 501 -25.36 13.84 3.66
N LYS A 502 -25.85 14.23 4.84
CA LYS A 502 -25.02 14.47 6.02
C LYS A 502 -24.89 13.15 6.80
N THR A 503 -23.83 12.41 6.54
CA THR A 503 -23.63 11.10 7.17
C THR A 503 -22.88 11.18 8.50
N GLY A 504 -22.16 12.28 8.73
CA GLY A 504 -21.12 12.31 9.75
C GLY A 504 -19.91 11.46 9.34
N ASP A 505 -19.01 11.22 10.29
CA ASP A 505 -17.83 10.38 10.03
C ASP A 505 -18.25 8.91 9.95
N LEU A 506 -17.82 8.25 8.91
CA LEU A 506 -18.03 6.81 8.65
C LEU A 506 -16.80 6.02 9.10
N ALA A 507 -17.05 4.95 9.88
CA ALA A 507 -16.01 4.01 10.32
C ALA A 507 -15.81 2.88 9.32
#